data_95f026d4ea832dec8f0a1acf8f82a462
#
_entry.id   95f026d4ea832dec8f0a1acf8f82a462
#
_cell.length_a   1.000
_cell.length_b   1.000
_cell.length_c   1.000
_cell.angle_alpha   90.00
_cell.angle_beta   90.00
_cell.angle_gamma   90.00
#
_symmetry.space_group_name_H-M   'P 1'
#
loop_
_entity.id
_entity.type
_entity.pdbx_description
1 polymer ?
#
loop_
_entity_poly.entity_id
_entity_poly.type
_entity_poly.pdbx_seq_one_letter_code
_entity_poly.pdbx_strand_id
1 'polypeptide(L)'
;MRASVIGGLLVPALLLPGGVATVSTGSAPASAAPVTREAPADVPSVAAARGAFGWPLRPRPRIERRFDKPERDWLPGHRGVDLAGMPGQPVLAAGDGIVVFAGTVAGKRVVSVDHPGGLRTTYEPVQPAVTVGRRVTRGTVLGTLEAGHPGCHAPACLHWGLRREAGRRGRPEYLDPLGLLHLAPLRLLPLDGTRAPP
;
A
#
# COMPACT_ATOMS: atom_id res chain seq x y z
N MET A 1 -55.85 -12.18 -12.33
CA MET A 1 -56.81 -11.37 -13.13
C MET A 1 -56.31 -9.92 -13.13
N ARG A 2 -56.31 -9.30 -14.35
CA ARG A 2 -56.03 -7.89 -14.69
C ARG A 2 -54.52 -7.52 -14.67
N ALA A 3 -53.85 -7.41 -15.78
CA ALA A 3 -53.98 -6.62 -17.04
C ALA A 3 -53.22 -5.30 -16.95
N SER A 4 -52.13 -5.29 -17.69
CA SER A 4 -51.54 -4.31 -18.64
C SER A 4 -51.94 -2.84 -18.52
N VAL A 5 -50.94 -1.96 -18.63
CA VAL A 5 -51.01 -0.84 -19.60
C VAL A 5 -49.59 -0.46 -20.02
N ILE A 6 -49.38 -0.51 -21.35
CA ILE A 6 -48.23 -0.03 -22.10
C ILE A 6 -48.49 1.46 -22.43
N GLY A 7 -47.57 2.34 -22.10
CA GLY A 7 -47.59 3.74 -22.49
C GLY A 7 -46.39 4.10 -23.36
N GLY A 8 -46.54 4.11 -24.67
CA GLY A 8 -45.53 4.59 -25.61
C GLY A 8 -45.54 6.12 -25.65
N LEU A 9 -44.37 6.74 -25.59
CA LEU A 9 -44.19 8.17 -25.89
C LEU A 9 -43.45 8.28 -27.22
N LEU A 10 -44.17 8.87 -28.21
CA LEU A 10 -43.65 9.34 -29.49
C LEU A 10 -42.86 10.63 -29.26
N VAL A 11 -41.65 10.70 -29.80
CA VAL A 11 -40.84 11.93 -29.91
C VAL A 11 -40.89 12.42 -31.37
N PRO A 12 -41.29 13.66 -31.64
CA PRO A 12 -41.26 14.20 -32.99
C PRO A 12 -39.85 14.64 -33.43
N ALA A 13 -39.49 14.28 -34.63
CA ALA A 13 -38.26 14.73 -35.30
C ALA A 13 -38.41 16.19 -35.76
N LEU A 14 -37.48 17.04 -35.34
CA LEU A 14 -37.36 18.42 -35.84
C LEU A 14 -36.29 18.45 -36.94
N LEU A 15 -36.74 18.71 -38.19
CA LEU A 15 -35.88 19.02 -39.33
C LEU A 15 -35.45 20.50 -39.27
N LEU A 16 -34.13 20.75 -39.30
CA LEU A 16 -33.57 22.08 -39.50
C LEU A 16 -32.86 22.15 -40.87
N PRO A 17 -32.98 23.28 -41.58
CA PRO A 17 -32.47 23.43 -42.95
C PRO A 17 -30.96 23.71 -42.98
N GLY A 18 -30.33 23.26 -44.05
CA GLY A 18 -28.90 23.36 -44.30
C GLY A 18 -28.40 24.78 -44.52
N GLY A 19 -27.31 25.10 -43.84
CA GLY A 19 -26.48 26.26 -44.15
C GLY A 19 -25.16 25.79 -44.76
N VAL A 20 -24.93 26.20 -46.03
CA VAL A 20 -23.67 25.96 -46.75
C VAL A 20 -22.64 26.97 -46.25
N ALA A 21 -21.64 26.52 -45.49
CA ALA A 21 -20.50 27.34 -45.09
C ALA A 21 -19.32 27.04 -46.01
N THR A 22 -18.83 28.06 -46.70
CA THR A 22 -17.65 28.04 -47.53
C THR A 22 -16.39 27.84 -46.73
N VAL A 23 -15.62 26.81 -47.05
CA VAL A 23 -14.32 26.51 -46.42
C VAL A 23 -13.24 27.41 -47.04
N SER A 24 -12.71 28.32 -46.26
CA SER A 24 -11.52 29.12 -46.63
C SER A 24 -10.28 28.35 -46.17
N THR A 25 -9.50 27.86 -47.14
CA THR A 25 -8.20 27.21 -46.88
C THR A 25 -7.12 28.25 -46.62
N GLY A 26 -6.90 28.55 -45.32
CA GLY A 26 -5.74 29.31 -44.85
C GLY A 26 -4.71 28.35 -44.26
N SER A 27 -3.70 27.95 -45.05
CA SER A 27 -2.53 27.24 -44.51
C SER A 27 -1.63 28.22 -43.73
N ALA A 28 -1.62 28.11 -42.42
CA ALA A 28 -0.57 28.70 -41.57
C ALA A 28 0.44 27.59 -41.20
N PRO A 29 1.76 27.86 -41.24
CA PRO A 29 2.75 26.88 -40.82
C PRO A 29 2.68 26.67 -39.30
N ALA A 30 2.42 25.46 -38.91
CA ALA A 30 2.47 25.05 -37.50
C ALA A 30 3.92 25.14 -37.00
N SER A 31 4.19 26.14 -36.17
CA SER A 31 5.42 26.22 -35.37
C SER A 31 5.38 25.09 -34.36
N ALA A 32 6.21 24.07 -34.56
CA ALA A 32 6.37 23.00 -33.61
C ALA A 32 7.06 23.54 -32.37
N ALA A 33 6.33 23.70 -31.26
CA ALA A 33 6.89 23.95 -29.97
C ALA A 33 7.75 22.72 -29.55
N PRO A 34 8.91 22.94 -28.92
CA PRO A 34 9.73 21.83 -28.43
C PRO A 34 8.93 21.05 -27.38
N VAL A 35 8.71 19.77 -27.63
CA VAL A 35 8.20 18.83 -26.63
C VAL A 35 9.28 18.68 -25.58
N THR A 36 9.13 19.40 -24.47
CA THR A 36 9.96 19.19 -23.29
C THR A 36 9.67 17.77 -22.78
N ARG A 37 10.61 16.89 -23.04
CA ARG A 37 10.57 15.51 -22.51
C ARG A 37 10.69 15.62 -21.01
N GLU A 38 9.55 15.54 -20.32
CA GLU A 38 9.49 15.46 -18.86
C GLU A 38 10.30 14.23 -18.45
N ALA A 39 11.36 14.48 -17.68
CA ALA A 39 12.18 13.41 -17.14
C ALA A 39 11.29 12.47 -16.32
N PRO A 40 11.46 11.14 -16.39
CA PRO A 40 10.65 10.22 -15.61
C PRO A 40 10.82 10.61 -14.14
N ALA A 41 9.68 10.84 -13.45
CA ALA A 41 9.65 11.12 -12.02
C ALA A 41 10.50 10.06 -11.31
N ASP A 42 11.47 10.55 -10.56
CA ASP A 42 12.44 9.73 -9.82
C ASP A 42 11.64 8.79 -8.89
N VAL A 43 11.48 7.53 -9.30
CA VAL A 43 10.84 6.50 -8.47
C VAL A 43 11.81 6.25 -7.33
N PRO A 44 11.50 6.66 -6.08
CA PRO A 44 12.44 6.51 -4.98
C PRO A 44 12.80 5.03 -4.85
N SER A 45 14.08 4.74 -5.06
CA SER A 45 14.66 3.42 -4.87
C SER A 45 14.28 2.88 -3.49
N VAL A 46 14.02 1.58 -3.38
CA VAL A 46 13.81 0.89 -2.09
C VAL A 46 14.96 1.18 -1.11
N ALA A 47 16.15 1.56 -1.61
CA ALA A 47 17.28 2.02 -0.81
C ALA A 47 17.03 3.37 -0.12
N ALA A 48 16.25 4.29 -0.71
CA ALA A 48 15.90 5.57 -0.09
C ALA A 48 14.89 5.43 1.05
N ALA A 49 14.13 4.34 1.09
CA ALA A 49 13.19 4.02 2.17
C ALA A 49 13.89 3.47 3.44
N ARG A 50 15.20 3.20 3.38
CA ARG A 50 15.98 2.71 4.53
C ARG A 50 16.05 3.78 5.62
N GLY A 51 15.48 3.49 6.79
CA GLY A 51 15.36 4.43 7.91
C GLY A 51 14.06 5.24 7.93
N ALA A 52 13.25 5.19 6.87
CA ALA A 52 11.94 5.84 6.85
C ALA A 52 10.88 5.07 7.66
N PHE A 53 11.14 3.78 7.97
CA PHE A 53 10.20 2.91 8.68
C PHE A 53 10.65 2.61 10.12
N GLY A 54 9.68 2.30 10.97
CA GLY A 54 9.88 1.92 12.38
C GLY A 54 8.92 0.81 12.81
N TRP A 55 9.15 0.28 14.02
CA TRP A 55 8.28 -0.72 14.61
C TRP A 55 6.86 -0.18 14.80
N PRO A 56 5.83 -0.97 14.45
CA PRO A 56 4.43 -0.57 14.63
C PRO A 56 3.95 -0.71 16.07
N LEU A 57 4.72 -1.32 16.95
CA LEU A 57 4.48 -1.42 18.39
C LEU A 57 5.66 -0.87 19.18
N ARG A 58 5.41 -0.31 20.37
CA ARG A 58 6.43 0.14 21.31
C ARG A 58 6.12 -0.36 22.71
N PRO A 59 7.13 -0.83 23.49
CA PRO A 59 8.54 -0.99 23.10
C PRO A 59 8.69 -1.97 21.95
N ARG A 60 9.93 -2.14 21.40
CA ARG A 60 10.21 -3.12 20.33
C ARG A 60 9.62 -4.47 20.66
N PRO A 61 8.71 -5.01 19.84
CA PRO A 61 8.01 -6.25 20.14
C PRO A 61 8.90 -7.48 19.91
N ARG A 62 8.58 -8.57 20.58
CA ARG A 62 9.06 -9.91 20.24
C ARG A 62 8.32 -10.41 19.00
N ILE A 63 9.03 -11.08 18.10
CA ILE A 63 8.44 -11.72 16.93
C ILE A 63 7.93 -13.10 17.33
N GLU A 64 6.61 -13.31 17.25
CA GLU A 64 5.96 -14.60 17.53
C GLU A 64 6.02 -15.53 16.32
N ARG A 65 5.74 -14.99 15.13
CA ARG A 65 5.77 -15.74 13.87
C ARG A 65 6.40 -14.89 12.77
N ARG A 66 7.34 -15.48 12.05
CA ARG A 66 8.02 -14.84 10.93
C ARG A 66 7.22 -14.92 9.65
N PHE A 67 7.59 -14.06 8.69
CA PHE A 67 7.13 -14.14 7.32
C PHE A 67 7.52 -15.48 6.70
N ASP A 68 6.56 -16.10 6.01
CA ASP A 68 6.71 -17.36 5.28
C ASP A 68 5.97 -17.25 3.96
N LYS A 69 6.72 -16.89 2.90
CA LYS A 69 6.14 -16.64 1.58
C LYS A 69 5.64 -17.96 0.97
N PRO A 70 4.33 -18.09 0.69
CA PRO A 70 3.84 -19.27 -0.01
C PRO A 70 4.39 -19.31 -1.45
N GLU A 71 4.65 -20.49 -1.97
CA GLU A 71 5.10 -20.68 -3.36
C GLU A 71 4.10 -20.10 -4.38
N ARG A 72 2.81 -20.16 -4.05
CA ARG A 72 1.70 -19.59 -4.82
C ARG A 72 0.76 -18.84 -3.89
N ASP A 73 0.14 -17.77 -4.39
CA ASP A 73 -0.70 -16.86 -3.56
C ASP A 73 -1.87 -17.54 -2.85
N TRP A 74 -2.33 -18.68 -3.34
CA TRP A 74 -3.46 -19.46 -2.74
C TRP A 74 -3.01 -20.58 -1.80
N LEU A 75 -1.71 -20.84 -1.68
CA LEU A 75 -1.18 -21.85 -0.77
C LEU A 75 -1.06 -21.32 0.66
N PRO A 76 -1.05 -22.22 1.65
CA PRO A 76 -0.72 -21.85 3.03
C PRO A 76 0.64 -21.16 3.12
N GLY A 77 0.76 -20.25 4.08
CA GLY A 77 1.97 -19.47 4.36
C GLY A 77 1.66 -18.39 5.37
N HIS A 78 2.59 -17.46 5.58
CA HIS A 78 2.41 -16.32 6.45
C HIS A 78 2.82 -15.03 5.75
N ARG A 79 1.84 -14.19 5.38
CA ARG A 79 2.03 -13.01 4.51
C ARG A 79 2.42 -11.74 5.27
N GLY A 80 2.96 -11.91 6.46
CA GLY A 80 3.42 -10.85 7.36
C GLY A 80 4.25 -11.42 8.49
N VAL A 81 4.38 -10.66 9.56
CA VAL A 81 4.98 -11.10 10.83
C VAL A 81 3.99 -10.88 11.95
N ASP A 82 3.94 -11.80 12.92
CA ASP A 82 3.14 -11.62 14.13
C ASP A 82 4.04 -11.08 15.24
N LEU A 83 3.63 -9.97 15.80
CA LEU A 83 4.37 -9.20 16.80
C LEU A 83 3.62 -9.26 18.14
N ALA A 84 4.29 -9.74 19.20
CA ALA A 84 3.72 -9.78 20.53
C ALA A 84 3.35 -8.40 21.05
N GLY A 85 2.17 -8.30 21.66
CA GLY A 85 1.65 -7.07 22.25
C GLY A 85 0.62 -7.34 23.34
N MET A 86 -0.05 -6.28 23.75
CA MET A 86 -1.11 -6.30 24.75
C MET A 86 -2.41 -5.76 24.15
N PRO A 87 -3.59 -6.29 24.52
CA PRO A 87 -4.85 -5.68 24.15
C PRO A 87 -4.91 -4.21 24.57
N GLY A 88 -5.42 -3.33 23.70
CA GLY A 88 -5.48 -1.90 23.94
C GLY A 88 -4.17 -1.14 23.67
N GLN A 89 -3.07 -1.83 23.37
CA GLN A 89 -1.81 -1.19 23.04
C GLN A 89 -1.92 -0.36 21.76
N PRO A 90 -1.35 0.88 21.73
CA PRO A 90 -1.34 1.68 20.53
C PRO A 90 -0.58 1.00 19.39
N VAL A 91 -1.22 0.94 18.21
CA VAL A 91 -0.61 0.49 16.96
C VAL A 91 -0.23 1.72 16.15
N LEU A 92 1.02 1.78 15.71
CA LEU A 92 1.64 2.94 15.08
C LEU A 92 1.83 2.72 13.58
N ALA A 93 1.68 3.78 12.78
CA ALA A 93 2.10 3.78 11.39
C ALA A 93 3.61 3.48 11.32
N ALA A 94 3.99 2.43 10.60
CA ALA A 94 5.39 2.05 10.45
C ALA A 94 6.19 3.08 9.64
N GLY A 95 5.55 3.82 8.73
CA GLY A 95 6.15 4.85 7.90
C GLY A 95 5.14 5.93 7.50
N ASP A 96 5.63 6.96 6.83
CA ASP A 96 4.80 8.03 6.28
C ASP A 96 3.92 7.50 5.15
N GLY A 97 2.68 7.98 5.05
CA GLY A 97 1.76 7.50 4.02
C GLY A 97 0.35 8.03 4.12
N ILE A 98 -0.56 7.34 3.45
CA ILE A 98 -2.00 7.62 3.43
C ILE A 98 -2.77 6.37 3.83
N VAL A 99 -3.71 6.50 4.74
CA VAL A 99 -4.62 5.40 5.11
C VAL A 99 -5.53 5.11 3.92
N VAL A 100 -5.47 3.89 3.40
CA VAL A 100 -6.28 3.45 2.26
C VAL A 100 -7.39 2.48 2.64
N PHE A 101 -7.30 1.93 3.84
CA PHE A 101 -8.34 1.09 4.41
C PHE A 101 -8.36 1.21 5.95
N ALA A 102 -9.55 1.28 6.53
CA ALA A 102 -9.80 1.21 7.96
C ALA A 102 -11.19 0.60 8.16
N GLY A 103 -11.26 -0.70 8.45
CA GLY A 103 -12.53 -1.42 8.48
C GLY A 103 -12.36 -2.89 8.84
N THR A 104 -13.36 -3.72 8.51
CA THR A 104 -13.39 -5.16 8.82
C THR A 104 -13.23 -6.00 7.56
N VAL A 105 -12.35 -6.98 7.60
CA VAL A 105 -12.13 -7.99 6.56
C VAL A 105 -12.22 -9.36 7.20
N ALA A 106 -13.10 -10.21 6.71
CA ALA A 106 -13.31 -11.57 7.25
C ALA A 106 -13.45 -11.63 8.78
N GLY A 107 -14.19 -10.66 9.35
CA GLY A 107 -14.43 -10.57 10.80
C GLY A 107 -13.32 -9.95 11.62
N LYS A 108 -12.20 -9.54 11.03
CA LYS A 108 -11.07 -8.91 11.71
C LYS A 108 -10.95 -7.44 11.31
N ARG A 109 -10.61 -6.59 12.27
CA ARG A 109 -10.37 -5.17 12.02
C ARG A 109 -8.98 -4.94 11.47
N VAL A 110 -8.92 -4.20 10.35
CA VAL A 110 -7.69 -3.98 9.59
C VAL A 110 -7.53 -2.50 9.30
N VAL A 111 -6.31 -2.01 9.43
CA VAL A 111 -5.89 -0.73 8.88
C VAL A 111 -4.81 -0.98 7.83
N SER A 112 -4.89 -0.28 6.69
CA SER A 112 -3.86 -0.33 5.65
C SER A 112 -3.37 1.07 5.30
N VAL A 113 -2.06 1.20 5.12
CA VAL A 113 -1.40 2.47 4.78
C VAL A 113 -0.58 2.28 3.52
N ASP A 114 -0.83 3.14 2.52
CA ASP A 114 0.00 3.25 1.32
C ASP A 114 1.17 4.19 1.58
N HIS A 115 2.34 3.75 1.17
CA HIS A 115 3.61 4.48 1.30
C HIS A 115 4.17 4.86 -0.07
N PRO A 116 5.06 5.86 -0.13
CA PRO A 116 5.82 6.15 -1.33
C PRO A 116 6.53 4.89 -1.88
N GLY A 117 6.67 4.80 -3.19
CA GLY A 117 7.30 3.64 -3.85
C GLY A 117 6.40 2.43 -4.03
N GLY A 118 5.07 2.59 -3.91
CA GLY A 118 4.09 1.53 -4.17
C GLY A 118 4.08 0.42 -3.12
N LEU A 119 4.51 0.71 -1.91
CA LEU A 119 4.45 -0.19 -0.77
C LEU A 119 3.15 0.04 0.01
N ARG A 120 2.57 -1.03 0.54
CA ARG A 120 1.43 -1.00 1.46
C ARG A 120 1.72 -1.83 2.68
N THR A 121 1.53 -1.24 3.87
CA THR A 121 1.52 -1.98 5.12
C THR A 121 0.09 -2.24 5.60
N THR A 122 -0.11 -3.39 6.25
CA THR A 122 -1.38 -3.78 6.86
C THR A 122 -1.18 -4.13 8.32
N TYR A 123 -2.17 -3.83 9.14
CA TYR A 123 -2.16 -3.98 10.60
C TYR A 123 -3.45 -4.66 11.04
N GLU A 124 -3.36 -5.84 11.66
CA GLU A 124 -4.50 -6.70 12.06
C GLU A 124 -4.16 -7.50 13.34
N PRO A 125 -5.09 -7.64 14.28
CA PRO A 125 -6.36 -6.94 14.42
C PRO A 125 -6.17 -5.57 15.10
N VAL A 126 -6.75 -4.52 14.54
CA VAL A 126 -6.62 -3.15 15.06
C VAL A 126 -7.97 -2.46 15.09
N GLN A 127 -8.42 -2.01 16.26
CA GLN A 127 -9.55 -1.08 16.37
C GLN A 127 -9.12 0.27 15.80
N PRO A 128 -9.64 0.73 14.64
CA PRO A 128 -9.16 1.93 14.00
C PRO A 128 -9.46 3.20 14.82
N ALA A 129 -8.50 4.12 14.88
CA ALA A 129 -8.67 5.50 15.34
C ALA A 129 -8.38 6.51 14.20
N VAL A 130 -8.31 6.02 12.98
CA VAL A 130 -8.06 6.79 11.76
C VAL A 130 -9.11 6.48 10.71
N THR A 131 -9.28 7.40 9.74
CA THR A 131 -10.19 7.24 8.61
C THR A 131 -9.41 7.12 7.30
N VAL A 132 -10.03 6.51 6.29
CA VAL A 132 -9.49 6.46 4.92
C VAL A 132 -9.23 7.88 4.39
N GLY A 133 -8.13 8.07 3.69
CA GLY A 133 -7.67 9.37 3.16
C GLY A 133 -6.79 10.16 4.13
N ARG A 134 -6.72 9.79 5.42
CA ARG A 134 -5.86 10.50 6.38
C ARG A 134 -4.38 10.31 6.05
N ARG A 135 -3.65 11.41 5.96
CA ARG A 135 -2.18 11.38 5.93
C ARG A 135 -1.64 11.05 7.32
N VAL A 136 -0.67 10.17 7.37
CA VAL A 136 0.01 9.74 8.60
C VAL A 136 1.52 9.83 8.40
N THR A 137 2.22 10.07 9.49
CA THR A 137 3.68 10.00 9.56
C THR A 137 4.10 8.79 10.40
N ARG A 138 5.32 8.35 10.27
CA ARG A 138 5.89 7.29 11.11
C ARG A 138 5.64 7.59 12.59
N GLY A 139 5.02 6.63 13.29
CA GLY A 139 4.68 6.77 14.70
C GLY A 139 3.30 7.37 14.99
N THR A 140 2.56 7.81 13.96
CA THR A 140 1.15 8.19 14.14
C THR A 140 0.34 7.00 14.65
N VAL A 141 -0.48 7.19 15.68
CA VAL A 141 -1.40 6.15 16.19
C VAL A 141 -2.47 5.88 15.14
N LEU A 142 -2.54 4.62 14.69
CA LEU A 142 -3.55 4.12 13.75
C LEU A 142 -4.80 3.59 14.48
N GLY A 143 -4.63 3.12 15.69
CA GLY A 143 -5.66 2.52 16.51
C GLY A 143 -5.08 1.75 17.68
N THR A 144 -5.86 0.82 18.23
CA THR A 144 -5.45 -0.03 19.34
C THR A 144 -5.48 -1.50 18.95
N LEU A 145 -4.51 -2.27 19.45
CA LEU A 145 -4.40 -3.70 19.21
C LEU A 145 -5.55 -4.45 19.89
N GLU A 146 -6.21 -5.34 19.15
CA GLU A 146 -7.22 -6.23 19.68
C GLU A 146 -6.63 -7.62 19.97
N ALA A 147 -7.27 -8.36 20.88
CA ALA A 147 -6.95 -9.76 21.13
C ALA A 147 -7.52 -10.67 20.03
N GLY A 148 -7.17 -11.96 20.06
CA GLY A 148 -7.83 -12.99 19.24
C GLY A 148 -7.15 -13.32 17.90
N HIS A 149 -5.89 -12.94 17.73
CA HIS A 149 -5.12 -13.40 16.56
C HIS A 149 -4.83 -14.91 16.65
N PRO A 150 -5.21 -15.72 15.63
CA PRO A 150 -4.97 -17.16 15.64
C PRO A 150 -3.47 -17.52 15.73
N GLY A 151 -3.11 -18.47 16.58
CA GLY A 151 -1.73 -18.92 16.75
C GLY A 151 -0.83 -17.97 17.54
N CYS A 152 -1.40 -16.93 18.17
CA CYS A 152 -0.70 -16.01 19.04
C CYS A 152 -0.49 -16.65 20.43
N HIS A 153 0.75 -16.64 20.95
CA HIS A 153 1.07 -17.12 22.30
C HIS A 153 1.21 -15.97 23.31
N ALA A 154 1.16 -14.72 22.86
CA ALA A 154 1.12 -13.52 23.69
C ALA A 154 -0.34 -13.14 24.01
N PRO A 155 -0.59 -12.23 24.97
CA PRO A 155 -1.93 -11.73 25.28
C PRO A 155 -2.65 -11.12 24.06
N ALA A 156 -1.89 -10.51 23.13
CA ALA A 156 -2.32 -10.12 21.78
C ALA A 156 -1.15 -10.20 20.82
N CYS A 157 -1.44 -10.40 19.52
CA CYS A 157 -0.44 -10.33 18.47
C CYS A 157 -0.94 -9.40 17.37
N LEU A 158 -0.05 -8.52 16.93
CA LEU A 158 -0.27 -7.72 15.73
C LEU A 158 0.30 -8.48 14.53
N HIS A 159 -0.56 -8.89 13.61
CA HIS A 159 -0.12 -9.27 12.27
C HIS A 159 0.23 -8.01 11.50
N TRP A 160 1.50 -7.87 11.14
CA TRP A 160 2.02 -6.76 10.35
C TRP A 160 2.44 -7.26 8.99
N GLY A 161 1.68 -6.87 7.97
CA GLY A 161 1.90 -7.27 6.59
C GLY A 161 2.60 -6.17 5.78
N LEU A 162 3.32 -6.58 4.74
CA LEU A 162 3.89 -5.71 3.73
C LEU A 162 3.58 -6.25 2.35
N ARG A 163 3.14 -5.36 1.45
CA ARG A 163 2.82 -5.68 0.08
C ARG A 163 3.36 -4.60 -0.86
N ARG A 164 3.90 -5.01 -2.01
CA ARG A 164 4.16 -4.12 -3.14
C ARG A 164 2.96 -4.21 -4.09
N GLU A 165 2.28 -3.08 -4.34
CA GLU A 165 1.05 -3.05 -5.14
C GLU A 165 1.31 -3.38 -6.61
N ALA A 166 2.36 -2.84 -7.20
CA ALA A 166 2.81 -3.17 -8.56
C ALA A 166 4.00 -4.14 -8.49
N GLY A 167 3.76 -5.36 -8.01
CA GLY A 167 4.76 -6.43 -7.97
C GLY A 167 5.08 -6.98 -9.36
N ARG A 168 5.79 -8.12 -9.39
CA ARG A 168 6.11 -8.81 -10.65
C ARG A 168 4.84 -9.10 -11.45
N ARG A 169 4.86 -8.79 -12.77
CA ARG A 169 3.73 -8.96 -13.69
C ARG A 169 2.48 -8.15 -13.33
N GLY A 170 2.65 -6.98 -12.65
CA GLY A 170 1.53 -6.10 -12.28
C GLY A 170 0.59 -6.66 -11.22
N ARG A 171 0.97 -7.72 -10.51
CA ARG A 171 0.21 -8.28 -9.38
C ARG A 171 0.82 -7.85 -8.05
N PRO A 172 0.01 -7.67 -7.00
CA PRO A 172 0.53 -7.43 -5.66
C PRO A 172 1.48 -8.55 -5.23
N GLU A 173 2.59 -8.18 -4.58
CA GLU A 173 3.59 -9.12 -4.08
C GLU A 173 3.77 -8.94 -2.58
N TYR A 174 3.63 -10.03 -1.80
CA TYR A 174 3.90 -10.02 -0.35
C TYR A 174 5.40 -10.07 -0.09
N LEU A 175 5.86 -9.23 0.84
CA LEU A 175 7.24 -9.07 1.23
C LEU A 175 7.38 -9.22 2.74
N ASP A 176 8.60 -9.57 3.21
CA ASP A 176 8.90 -9.56 4.65
C ASP A 176 8.95 -8.10 5.17
N PRO A 177 8.03 -7.69 6.05
CA PRO A 177 8.03 -6.33 6.60
C PRO A 177 9.25 -6.02 7.46
N LEU A 178 9.94 -7.01 8.00
CA LEU A 178 11.19 -6.80 8.74
C LEU A 178 12.28 -6.20 7.86
N GLY A 179 12.20 -6.42 6.55
CA GLY A 179 13.07 -5.77 5.57
C GLY A 179 12.96 -4.24 5.53
N LEU A 180 11.85 -3.65 6.01
CA LEU A 180 11.69 -2.20 6.14
C LEU A 180 12.50 -1.63 7.32
N LEU A 181 12.75 -2.43 8.34
CA LEU A 181 13.34 -2.00 9.60
C LEU A 181 14.86 -1.99 9.59
N HIS A 182 15.50 -2.10 8.48
CA HIS A 182 16.94 -2.33 8.33
C HIS A 182 17.74 -1.93 9.55
N LEU A 183 18.02 -2.94 10.34
CA LEU A 183 18.99 -2.92 11.41
C LEU A 183 20.34 -2.86 10.72
N ALA A 184 21.00 -1.71 10.75
CA ALA A 184 22.34 -1.41 10.25
C ALA A 184 22.75 -2.07 8.90
N PRO A 185 23.37 -1.36 7.98
CA PRO A 185 23.90 -1.99 6.77
C PRO A 185 24.82 -3.12 7.18
N LEU A 186 24.61 -4.31 6.59
CA LEU A 186 25.55 -5.42 6.71
C LEU A 186 26.87 -4.92 6.12
N ARG A 187 27.79 -4.48 6.98
CA ARG A 187 29.13 -4.12 6.58
C ARG A 187 29.88 -5.43 6.48
N LEU A 188 29.98 -5.96 5.27
CA LEU A 188 30.96 -7.00 5.01
C LEU A 188 32.32 -6.36 5.25
N LEU A 189 32.97 -6.74 6.33
CA LEU A 189 34.38 -6.41 6.54
C LEU A 189 35.14 -7.15 5.45
N PRO A 190 36.07 -6.48 4.73
CA PRO A 190 36.99 -7.17 3.85
C PRO A 190 37.71 -8.25 4.67
N LEU A 191 37.74 -9.45 4.16
CA LEU A 191 38.60 -10.52 4.70
C LEU A 191 40.00 -10.31 4.15
N ASP A 192 40.56 -9.13 4.37
CA ASP A 192 41.96 -8.88 4.07
C ASP A 192 42.79 -9.60 5.13
N GLY A 193 43.20 -10.79 4.76
CA GLY A 193 44.23 -11.56 5.48
C GLY A 193 45.59 -10.92 5.47
N THR A 194 45.69 -9.61 5.60
CA THR A 194 46.95 -8.91 5.89
C THR A 194 47.17 -8.89 7.39
N ARG A 195 47.57 -10.06 7.88
CA ARG A 195 48.29 -10.15 9.14
C ARG A 195 49.53 -9.28 9.05
N ALA A 196 49.58 -8.20 9.83
CA ALA A 196 50.80 -7.41 9.96
C ALA A 196 51.98 -8.34 10.38
N PRO A 197 53.15 -8.22 9.74
CA PRO A 197 54.32 -8.93 10.20
C PRO A 197 54.78 -8.44 11.57
N PRO A 198 55.51 -9.27 12.31
CA PRO A 198 55.95 -9.01 13.69
C PRO A 198 56.85 -7.80 13.81
#